data_b6978c1e91a084a1b4d789dfc116f1fa
#
_entry.id   b6978c1e91a084a1b4d789dfc116f1fa
#
_cell.length_a   1.000
_cell.length_b   1.000
_cell.length_c   1.000
_cell.angle_alpha   90.00
_cell.angle_beta   90.00
_cell.angle_gamma   90.00
#
_symmetry.space_group_name_H-M   'P 1'
#
loop_
_entity.id
_entity.type
_entity.pdbx_description
1 polymer ?
#
loop_
_entity_poly.entity_id
_entity_poly.type
_entity_poly.pdbx_seq_one_letter_code
_entity_poly.pdbx_strand_id
1 'polypeptide(L)'
;MSPIHNTSNQNTFEGRHLDRPEEDIEDQGLHFDLTTIQNRVSRRGLLGLFGIGAGATVLAACSPGSSTPAASSSATSSAAATTAAAVDNITEMKSETGGPYPGDGSNGPDVLEEVGVERQDIRSSIGGGATADGIPMTLTMNIIDMANNNGPMIGAAVYLWHCDAQGRYSMYSEGVEDETYCRGVQVVGEDGKVTFTSIIPGCYDGRWPHLHFEVFPDKDSISDASNAVLTSQIAIPEEVANTVYAVSNYDGSAENLAKVSLDTDGVFSDGADAQLPETTGDIKSGYTMNINVGVDTTTEQESPSMGGGQGGPGGTPPSGDMGGPGGTPPNASSSSASS
;
A
#
# COMPACT_ATOMS: atom_id res chain seq x y z
N MET A 1 5.55 -13.30 -57.17
CA MET A 1 5.02 -12.25 -56.28
C MET A 1 5.55 -12.54 -54.88
N SER A 2 6.63 -11.89 -54.49
CA SER A 2 7.24 -12.02 -53.19
C SER A 2 6.55 -11.09 -52.18
N PRO A 3 6.30 -11.51 -50.93
CA PRO A 3 5.76 -10.60 -49.93
C PRO A 3 6.87 -9.64 -49.47
N ILE A 4 6.56 -8.35 -49.49
CA ILE A 4 7.38 -7.27 -49.00
C ILE A 4 7.36 -7.36 -47.46
N HIS A 5 8.47 -7.75 -46.86
CA HIS A 5 8.69 -7.62 -45.41
C HIS A 5 8.92 -6.14 -45.10
N ASN A 6 7.97 -5.56 -44.36
CA ASN A 6 8.10 -4.23 -43.79
C ASN A 6 8.99 -4.33 -42.53
N THR A 7 10.30 -4.12 -42.69
CA THR A 7 11.29 -4.01 -41.64
C THR A 7 11.47 -2.55 -41.25
N SER A 8 10.51 -1.95 -40.57
CA SER A 8 10.68 -0.65 -39.99
C SER A 8 10.17 -0.63 -38.56
N ASN A 9 11.08 -0.44 -37.61
CA ASN A 9 10.92 -0.04 -36.21
C ASN A 9 10.80 -1.15 -35.13
N GLN A 10 11.67 -2.15 -35.13
CA GLN A 10 11.85 -2.99 -33.93
C GLN A 10 12.86 -2.43 -32.90
N ASN A 11 13.58 -1.35 -33.22
CA ASN A 11 14.65 -0.81 -32.38
C ASN A 11 14.29 0.52 -31.70
N THR A 12 13.00 0.87 -31.64
CA THR A 12 12.60 2.13 -30.99
C THR A 12 11.31 1.95 -30.20
N PHE A 13 11.28 2.45 -28.97
CA PHE A 13 10.09 2.58 -28.14
C PHE A 13 9.79 4.06 -27.91
N GLU A 14 8.55 4.50 -28.18
CA GLU A 14 8.13 5.92 -28.09
C GLU A 14 9.08 6.91 -28.78
N GLY A 15 9.68 6.51 -29.91
CA GLY A 15 10.60 7.35 -30.69
C GLY A 15 12.05 7.39 -30.17
N ARG A 16 12.38 6.58 -29.17
CA ARG A 16 13.73 6.43 -28.62
C ARG A 16 14.37 5.13 -29.07
N HIS A 17 15.66 5.18 -29.36
CA HIS A 17 16.42 4.00 -29.75
C HIS A 17 16.58 3.07 -28.53
N LEU A 18 16.34 1.77 -28.72
CA LEU A 18 16.60 0.74 -27.72
C LEU A 18 18.05 0.28 -27.91
N ASP A 19 18.86 0.36 -26.85
CA ASP A 19 20.24 -0.11 -26.87
C ASP A 19 20.31 -1.64 -26.91
N ARG A 20 19.25 -2.31 -26.44
CA ARG A 20 19.12 -3.78 -26.43
C ARG A 20 17.72 -4.20 -26.93
N PRO A 21 17.52 -4.11 -28.26
CA PRO A 21 16.19 -4.33 -28.85
C PRO A 21 15.62 -5.76 -28.73
N GLU A 22 16.43 -6.73 -28.31
CA GLU A 22 16.04 -8.11 -28.00
C GLU A 22 15.69 -8.35 -26.53
N GLU A 23 15.87 -7.37 -25.68
CA GLU A 23 15.50 -7.42 -24.25
C GLU A 23 14.20 -6.65 -24.03
N ASP A 24 13.46 -7.02 -22.99
CA ASP A 24 12.23 -6.33 -22.61
C ASP A 24 12.55 -4.87 -22.23
N ILE A 25 11.55 -4.00 -22.33
CA ILE A 25 11.71 -2.54 -22.11
C ILE A 25 12.24 -2.27 -20.69
N GLU A 26 11.89 -3.12 -19.75
CA GLU A 26 12.30 -3.06 -18.33
C GLU A 26 13.77 -3.42 -18.11
N ASP A 27 14.40 -4.11 -19.07
CA ASP A 27 15.80 -4.55 -19.00
C ASP A 27 16.77 -3.66 -19.80
N GLN A 28 16.32 -2.51 -20.32
CA GLN A 28 17.13 -1.60 -21.11
C GLN A 28 18.21 -0.85 -20.29
N GLY A 29 18.13 -0.92 -18.96
CA GLY A 29 19.12 -0.42 -18.01
C GLY A 29 18.93 1.04 -17.59
N LEU A 30 19.62 1.42 -16.51
CA LEU A 30 19.48 2.70 -15.80
C LEU A 30 19.52 3.95 -16.69
N HIS A 31 20.28 3.94 -17.79
CA HIS A 31 20.37 5.09 -18.68
C HIS A 31 19.07 5.35 -19.47
N PHE A 32 18.38 4.29 -19.84
CA PHE A 32 17.07 4.36 -20.49
C PHE A 32 16.00 4.86 -19.51
N ASP A 33 16.05 4.39 -18.27
CA ASP A 33 15.13 4.76 -17.20
C ASP A 33 15.26 6.21 -16.77
N LEU A 34 16.50 6.71 -16.58
CA LEU A 34 16.74 8.11 -16.26
C LEU A 34 16.22 9.07 -17.33
N THR A 35 16.32 8.68 -18.61
CA THR A 35 15.79 9.47 -19.71
C THR A 35 14.26 9.47 -19.74
N THR A 36 13.64 8.39 -19.29
CA THR A 36 12.18 8.26 -19.13
C THR A 36 11.67 9.19 -18.03
N ILE A 37 12.34 9.22 -16.90
CA ILE A 37 12.03 10.08 -15.74
C ILE A 37 12.16 11.56 -16.13
N GLN A 38 13.26 11.96 -16.75
CA GLN A 38 13.49 13.35 -17.17
C GLN A 38 12.45 13.87 -18.16
N ASN A 39 11.97 13.03 -19.09
CA ASN A 39 10.95 13.42 -20.06
C ASN A 39 9.54 13.53 -19.46
N ARG A 40 9.24 12.80 -18.39
CA ARG A 40 7.97 12.92 -17.65
C ARG A 40 7.91 14.20 -16.82
N VAL A 41 9.01 14.58 -16.17
CA VAL A 41 9.10 15.83 -15.38
C VAL A 41 8.99 17.07 -16.29
N SER A 42 9.53 17.04 -17.52
CA SER A 42 9.49 18.18 -18.44
C SER A 42 8.09 18.50 -19.00
N ARG A 43 7.17 17.54 -19.05
CA ARG A 43 5.82 17.76 -19.61
C ARG A 43 4.83 18.40 -18.63
N ARG A 44 5.05 18.30 -17.32
CA ARG A 44 4.19 18.93 -16.29
C ARG A 44 4.53 20.38 -15.99
N GLY A 45 5.68 20.89 -16.38
CA GLY A 45 6.14 22.25 -16.10
C GLY A 45 5.59 23.37 -16.99
N LEU A 46 4.73 23.12 -17.98
CA LEU A 46 4.37 24.12 -19.00
C LEU A 46 2.93 24.67 -18.91
N LEU A 47 2.15 24.37 -17.90
CA LEU A 47 0.76 24.87 -17.75
C LEU A 47 0.53 25.86 -16.61
N GLY A 48 1.57 26.33 -15.94
CA GLY A 48 1.51 27.21 -14.77
C GLY A 48 1.87 28.68 -15.01
N LEU A 49 1.56 29.28 -16.17
CA LEU A 49 1.83 30.73 -16.36
C LEU A 49 0.77 31.34 -17.29
N PHE A 50 -0.39 31.74 -16.74
CA PHE A 50 -1.21 32.87 -17.25
C PHE A 50 -2.45 33.02 -16.37
N GLY A 51 -2.53 34.12 -15.62
CA GLY A 51 -3.76 34.52 -14.99
C GLY A 51 -3.63 35.50 -13.82
N ILE A 52 -3.00 36.66 -14.08
CA ILE A 52 -3.20 37.84 -13.21
C ILE A 52 -4.43 38.59 -13.74
N GLY A 53 -5.44 38.80 -12.88
CA GLY A 53 -6.61 39.60 -13.21
C GLY A 53 -7.30 40.13 -11.95
N ALA A 54 -7.10 41.39 -11.68
CA ALA A 54 -7.57 42.19 -10.56
C ALA A 54 -9.07 42.54 -10.60
N GLY A 55 -9.62 42.97 -9.46
CA GLY A 55 -10.86 43.73 -9.32
C GLY A 55 -11.66 43.30 -8.09
N ALA A 56 -11.56 43.88 -6.97
CA ALA A 56 -11.97 45.17 -6.40
C ALA A 56 -13.46 45.30 -6.13
N THR A 57 -13.80 45.39 -4.81
CA THR A 57 -14.75 46.27 -4.12
C THR A 57 -16.26 46.13 -4.44
N VAL A 58 -17.23 46.32 -3.56
CA VAL A 58 -17.48 47.27 -2.47
C VAL A 58 -18.85 47.02 -1.79
N LEU A 59 -18.95 47.31 -0.46
CA LEU A 59 -20.03 47.94 0.35
C LEU A 59 -21.28 47.15 0.72
N ALA A 60 -21.45 46.83 1.95
CA ALA A 60 -22.11 47.51 3.08
C ALA A 60 -23.49 48.14 2.84
N ALA A 61 -24.52 47.71 3.59
CA ALA A 61 -25.52 48.56 4.23
C ALA A 61 -26.40 47.80 5.25
N CYS A 62 -26.35 48.18 6.46
CA CYS A 62 -27.21 48.41 7.61
C CYS A 62 -28.71 48.08 7.55
N SER A 63 -29.21 47.26 8.44
CA SER A 63 -30.08 47.40 9.64
C SER A 63 -31.42 48.17 9.52
N PRO A 64 -32.36 48.06 10.50
CA PRO A 64 -32.66 47.05 11.52
C PRO A 64 -34.16 46.63 11.60
N GLY A 65 -34.47 45.57 12.32
CA GLY A 65 -35.87 45.20 12.62
C GLY A 65 -35.94 44.18 13.75
N SER A 66 -36.29 44.67 14.92
CA SER A 66 -36.52 43.91 16.16
C SER A 66 -37.73 42.98 16.08
N SER A 67 -37.58 41.78 16.57
CA SER A 67 -38.58 41.08 17.40
C SER A 67 -38.01 39.78 17.97
N THR A 68 -37.78 39.77 19.28
CA THR A 68 -37.72 38.58 20.16
C THR A 68 -39.18 38.19 20.48
N PRO A 69 -39.53 36.93 20.87
CA PRO A 69 -38.78 35.96 21.67
C PRO A 69 -39.02 34.49 21.30
N ALA A 70 -38.13 33.60 21.68
CA ALA A 70 -38.45 32.38 22.44
C ALA A 70 -37.16 31.58 22.66
N ALA A 71 -36.79 31.45 23.90
CA ALA A 71 -35.69 30.59 24.35
C ALA A 71 -36.05 29.13 24.08
N SER A 72 -35.26 28.51 23.17
CA SER A 72 -35.13 27.06 23.10
C SER A 72 -33.69 26.78 23.44
N SER A 73 -33.45 26.35 24.66
CA SER A 73 -32.14 25.91 25.14
C SER A 73 -31.78 24.57 24.46
N SER A 74 -31.19 24.67 23.29
CA SER A 74 -30.42 23.55 22.74
C SER A 74 -29.12 23.50 23.53
N ALA A 75 -29.00 22.53 24.41
CA ALA A 75 -27.72 22.13 24.99
C ALA A 75 -26.82 21.65 23.88
N THR A 76 -26.00 22.54 23.35
CA THR A 76 -24.86 22.19 22.52
C THR A 76 -23.87 21.50 23.48
N SER A 77 -23.84 20.16 23.44
CA SER A 77 -22.77 19.40 24.05
C SER A 77 -21.52 19.73 23.23
N SER A 78 -20.77 20.70 23.69
CA SER A 78 -19.42 20.93 23.20
C SER A 78 -18.60 19.74 23.71
N ALA A 79 -18.45 18.72 22.90
CA ALA A 79 -17.39 17.75 23.12
C ALA A 79 -16.09 18.56 23.05
N ALA A 80 -15.44 18.75 24.17
CA ALA A 80 -14.08 19.27 24.21
C ALA A 80 -13.24 18.28 23.41
N ALA A 81 -12.68 18.72 22.28
CA ALA A 81 -11.65 17.98 21.56
C ALA A 81 -10.52 17.75 22.56
N THR A 82 -10.33 16.52 22.96
CA THR A 82 -9.20 16.13 23.81
C THR A 82 -8.04 15.95 22.85
N THR A 83 -7.19 16.97 22.71
CA THR A 83 -5.93 16.85 22.00
C THR A 83 -5.14 15.70 22.65
N ALA A 84 -4.65 14.77 21.84
CA ALA A 84 -3.87 13.66 22.35
C ALA A 84 -2.63 14.19 23.12
N ALA A 85 -2.32 13.57 24.24
CA ALA A 85 -1.14 13.91 25.02
C ALA A 85 0.11 13.32 24.34
N ALA A 86 1.27 13.98 24.54
CA ALA A 86 2.55 13.44 24.12
C ALA A 86 2.79 12.04 24.74
N VAL A 87 3.44 11.16 23.98
CA VAL A 87 3.74 9.79 24.38
C VAL A 87 5.18 9.72 24.89
N ASP A 88 5.36 9.29 26.15
CA ASP A 88 6.70 9.10 26.72
C ASP A 88 7.35 7.82 26.19
N ASN A 89 8.67 7.87 25.97
CA ASN A 89 9.50 6.72 25.58
C ASN A 89 9.05 5.99 24.28
N ILE A 90 8.68 6.75 23.27
CA ILE A 90 8.41 6.18 21.96
C ILE A 90 9.73 5.78 21.27
N THR A 91 9.74 4.62 20.63
CA THR A 91 10.81 4.18 19.73
C THR A 91 10.46 4.61 18.31
N GLU A 92 11.44 5.15 17.58
CA GLU A 92 11.28 5.45 16.15
C GLU A 92 10.92 4.17 15.39
N MET A 93 9.92 4.26 14.53
CA MET A 93 9.53 3.16 13.66
C MET A 93 10.59 2.98 12.57
N LYS A 94 11.05 1.73 12.40
CA LYS A 94 12.04 1.43 11.38
C LYS A 94 11.48 1.64 9.98
N SER A 95 12.31 2.18 9.10
CA SER A 95 12.04 2.18 7.66
C SER A 95 12.18 0.80 7.08
N GLU A 96 11.18 0.39 6.31
CA GLU A 96 11.15 -0.90 5.64
C GLU A 96 10.81 -0.75 4.16
N THR A 97 11.08 -1.78 3.39
CA THR A 97 10.71 -1.76 1.96
C THR A 97 9.20 -1.70 1.78
N GLY A 98 8.73 -0.88 0.82
CA GLY A 98 7.35 -0.91 0.32
C GLY A 98 7.00 -2.20 -0.43
N GLY A 99 8.02 -3.00 -0.78
CA GLY A 99 7.84 -4.24 -1.54
C GLY A 99 7.47 -3.98 -3.01
N PRO A 100 7.18 -5.05 -3.77
CA PRO A 100 6.91 -4.93 -5.21
C PRO A 100 5.45 -4.55 -5.54
N TYR A 101 4.56 -4.41 -4.55
CA TYR A 101 3.12 -4.23 -4.78
C TYR A 101 2.50 -3.03 -4.04
N PRO A 102 3.14 -1.85 -4.01
CA PRO A 102 2.66 -0.71 -3.23
C PRO A 102 1.37 -0.10 -3.81
N GLY A 103 1.21 -0.02 -5.14
CA GLY A 103 0.05 0.62 -5.77
C GLY A 103 0.00 2.13 -5.53
N ASP A 104 1.13 2.77 -5.38
CA ASP A 104 1.37 4.18 -5.05
C ASP A 104 1.92 4.99 -6.24
N GLY A 105 1.90 4.41 -7.44
CA GLY A 105 2.43 5.01 -8.66
C GLY A 105 3.94 4.86 -8.84
N SER A 106 4.69 4.40 -7.83
CA SER A 106 6.17 4.27 -7.93
C SER A 106 6.60 3.22 -8.95
N ASN A 107 5.78 2.19 -9.17
CA ASN A 107 6.06 1.10 -10.10
C ASN A 107 4.96 0.86 -11.16
N GLY A 108 4.03 1.81 -11.32
CA GLY A 108 3.00 1.82 -12.37
C GLY A 108 1.60 1.95 -11.83
N PRO A 109 0.98 0.91 -11.22
CA PRO A 109 -0.34 1.02 -10.63
C PRO A 109 -0.39 2.09 -9.52
N ASP A 110 -1.44 2.92 -9.51
CA ASP A 110 -1.60 4.02 -8.58
C ASP A 110 -3.05 4.12 -8.09
N VAL A 111 -3.28 3.74 -6.83
CA VAL A 111 -4.58 3.87 -6.17
C VAL A 111 -4.73 5.21 -5.44
N LEU A 112 -3.63 5.92 -5.18
CA LEU A 112 -3.63 7.13 -4.37
C LEU A 112 -4.28 8.32 -5.08
N GLU A 113 -4.35 8.27 -6.42
CA GLU A 113 -5.09 9.26 -7.23
C GLU A 113 -6.59 8.91 -7.39
N GLU A 114 -7.06 7.75 -6.90
CA GLU A 114 -8.46 7.35 -7.06
C GLU A 114 -9.40 8.07 -6.08
N VAL A 115 -10.55 8.50 -6.62
CA VAL A 115 -11.63 9.08 -5.79
C VAL A 115 -12.20 7.97 -4.89
N GLY A 116 -12.08 8.17 -3.56
CA GLY A 116 -12.54 7.19 -2.56
C GLY A 116 -11.42 6.38 -1.92
N VAL A 117 -10.15 6.66 -2.25
CA VAL A 117 -9.00 6.06 -1.55
C VAL A 117 -8.97 6.43 -0.07
N GLU A 118 -9.41 7.67 0.28
CA GLU A 118 -9.57 8.07 1.68
C GLU A 118 -10.81 7.38 2.27
N ARG A 119 -10.55 6.31 3.03
CA ARG A 119 -11.59 5.47 3.60
C ARG A 119 -11.11 4.69 4.82
N GLN A 120 -11.99 4.43 5.76
CA GLN A 120 -11.70 3.60 6.93
C GLN A 120 -11.84 2.11 6.61
N ASP A 121 -12.91 1.69 5.95
CA ASP A 121 -13.12 0.30 5.58
C ASP A 121 -12.49 0.03 4.21
N ILE A 122 -11.40 -0.75 4.24
CA ILE A 122 -10.61 -1.07 3.05
C ILE A 122 -10.86 -2.49 2.52
N ARG A 123 -11.84 -3.21 3.07
CA ARG A 123 -12.13 -4.59 2.69
C ARG A 123 -12.67 -4.74 1.28
N SER A 124 -13.42 -3.76 0.79
CA SER A 124 -13.99 -3.79 -0.56
C SER A 124 -13.19 -2.92 -1.53
N SER A 125 -13.24 -3.21 -2.81
CA SER A 125 -12.68 -2.37 -3.86
C SER A 125 -13.37 -1.01 -3.95
N ILE A 126 -12.62 0.03 -4.33
CA ILE A 126 -13.11 1.40 -4.52
C ILE A 126 -14.12 1.41 -5.68
N GLY A 127 -15.22 2.14 -5.51
CA GLY A 127 -16.24 2.25 -6.55
C GLY A 127 -17.11 1.01 -6.75
N GLY A 128 -16.93 -0.03 -5.96
CA GLY A 128 -17.61 -1.32 -6.08
C GLY A 128 -16.70 -2.36 -6.75
N GLY A 129 -16.91 -3.62 -6.47
CA GLY A 129 -16.07 -4.72 -6.92
C GLY A 129 -16.05 -5.81 -5.87
N ALA A 130 -14.98 -6.60 -5.82
CA ALA A 130 -14.84 -7.65 -4.82
C ALA A 130 -14.65 -7.08 -3.40
N THR A 131 -15.03 -7.89 -2.44
CA THR A 131 -14.71 -7.68 -1.03
C THR A 131 -13.80 -8.81 -0.59
N ALA A 132 -12.65 -8.47 -0.01
CA ALA A 132 -11.72 -9.44 0.52
C ALA A 132 -12.39 -10.23 1.65
N ASP A 133 -12.41 -11.55 1.52
CA ASP A 133 -12.91 -12.46 2.55
C ASP A 133 -11.77 -12.83 3.50
N GLY A 134 -12.06 -12.84 4.81
CA GLY A 134 -11.06 -13.13 5.82
C GLY A 134 -11.55 -12.82 7.23
N ILE A 135 -10.74 -13.13 8.22
CA ILE A 135 -11.02 -12.80 9.63
C ILE A 135 -10.94 -11.28 9.81
N PRO A 136 -11.99 -10.62 10.29
CA PRO A 136 -12.03 -9.18 10.44
C PRO A 136 -10.94 -8.66 11.36
N MET A 137 -10.36 -7.49 11.00
CA MET A 137 -9.38 -6.77 11.76
C MET A 137 -9.74 -5.28 11.82
N THR A 138 -9.60 -4.68 12.98
CA THR A 138 -9.57 -3.22 13.15
C THR A 138 -8.18 -2.84 13.62
N LEU A 139 -7.47 -2.04 12.82
CA LEU A 139 -6.15 -1.53 13.16
C LEU A 139 -6.25 -0.06 13.50
N THR A 140 -5.80 0.33 14.69
CA THR A 140 -5.62 1.73 15.09
C THR A 140 -4.13 2.03 15.18
N MET A 141 -3.68 3.04 14.46
CA MET A 141 -2.31 3.52 14.47
C MET A 141 -2.28 4.90 15.11
N ASN A 142 -1.47 5.07 16.14
CA ASN A 142 -1.21 6.33 16.81
C ASN A 142 0.06 6.92 16.20
N ILE A 143 -0.08 7.97 15.38
CA ILE A 143 1.02 8.56 14.61
C ILE A 143 1.64 9.70 15.42
N ILE A 144 2.88 9.52 15.82
CA ILE A 144 3.59 10.34 16.80
C ILE A 144 4.73 11.07 16.11
N ASP A 145 4.70 12.40 16.17
CA ASP A 145 5.74 13.30 15.65
C ASP A 145 6.85 13.43 16.70
N MET A 146 7.92 12.67 16.52
CA MET A 146 9.08 12.67 17.44
C MET A 146 9.88 13.97 17.35
N ALA A 147 9.90 14.61 16.17
CA ALA A 147 10.53 15.91 15.99
C ALA A 147 9.79 17.04 16.74
N ASN A 148 8.52 16.81 17.13
CA ASN A 148 7.67 17.77 17.85
C ASN A 148 7.25 17.25 19.23
N ASN A 149 8.24 16.91 20.06
CA ASN A 149 8.08 16.46 21.46
C ASN A 149 7.14 15.24 21.61
N ASN A 150 7.17 14.30 20.69
CA ASN A 150 6.31 13.11 20.69
C ASN A 150 4.81 13.44 20.75
N GLY A 151 4.42 14.56 20.16
CA GLY A 151 3.03 14.93 20.00
C GLY A 151 2.35 14.19 18.85
N PRO A 152 1.02 14.32 18.71
CA PRO A 152 0.31 13.74 17.58
C PRO A 152 0.73 14.39 16.26
N MET A 153 0.94 13.60 15.20
CA MET A 153 1.24 14.10 13.85
C MET A 153 -0.04 14.46 13.09
N ILE A 154 -0.77 15.46 13.61
CA ILE A 154 -2.09 15.85 13.10
C ILE A 154 -2.01 16.31 11.64
N GLY A 155 -2.91 15.79 10.80
CA GLY A 155 -2.99 16.13 9.37
C GLY A 155 -2.12 15.28 8.48
N ALA A 156 -1.18 14.50 9.02
CA ALA A 156 -0.45 13.50 8.24
C ALA A 156 -1.40 12.51 7.57
N ALA A 157 -1.07 12.03 6.38
CA ALA A 157 -1.83 10.99 5.72
C ALA A 157 -1.12 9.64 5.87
N VAL A 158 -1.89 8.60 6.14
CA VAL A 158 -1.38 7.23 6.27
C VAL A 158 -2.03 6.38 5.19
N TYR A 159 -1.21 5.83 4.30
CA TYR A 159 -1.61 4.82 3.34
C TYR A 159 -1.31 3.44 3.91
N LEU A 160 -2.30 2.55 3.90
CA LEU A 160 -2.19 1.16 4.35
C LEU A 160 -2.52 0.21 3.20
N TRP A 161 -1.69 -0.84 3.02
CA TRP A 161 -2.01 -1.93 2.09
C TRP A 161 -1.47 -3.27 2.56
N HIS A 162 -2.08 -4.34 2.08
CA HIS A 162 -1.64 -5.71 2.36
C HIS A 162 -2.30 -6.71 1.40
N CYS A 163 -1.82 -7.95 1.39
CA CYS A 163 -2.42 -9.04 0.62
C CYS A 163 -3.76 -9.51 1.23
N ASP A 164 -4.58 -10.18 0.43
CA ASP A 164 -5.79 -10.84 0.90
C ASP A 164 -5.47 -12.13 1.71
N ALA A 165 -6.50 -12.86 2.13
CA ALA A 165 -6.36 -14.11 2.90
C ALA A 165 -5.63 -15.23 2.13
N GLN A 166 -5.58 -15.16 0.80
CA GLN A 166 -4.86 -16.08 -0.07
C GLN A 166 -3.43 -15.61 -0.41
N GLY A 167 -2.98 -14.49 0.16
CA GLY A 167 -1.66 -13.92 -0.10
C GLY A 167 -1.56 -13.14 -1.41
N ARG A 168 -2.69 -12.76 -2.04
CA ARG A 168 -2.72 -12.01 -3.31
C ARG A 168 -2.82 -10.52 -3.03
N TYR A 169 -2.11 -9.74 -3.82
CA TYR A 169 -2.21 -8.28 -3.79
C TYR A 169 -3.16 -7.80 -4.89
N SER A 170 -4.22 -7.09 -4.52
CA SER A 170 -5.07 -6.35 -5.47
C SER A 170 -4.21 -5.46 -6.37
N MET A 171 -4.65 -5.20 -7.61
CA MET A 171 -3.93 -4.46 -8.67
C MET A 171 -2.74 -5.19 -9.30
N TYR A 172 -2.28 -6.35 -8.72
CA TYR A 172 -1.04 -7.01 -9.17
C TYR A 172 -1.19 -8.51 -9.38
N SER A 173 -1.90 -9.22 -8.49
CA SER A 173 -1.95 -10.69 -8.55
C SER A 173 -3.01 -11.17 -9.53
N GLU A 174 -2.72 -12.32 -10.20
CA GLU A 174 -3.64 -12.93 -11.17
C GLU A 174 -5.05 -13.11 -10.59
N GLY A 175 -6.03 -12.62 -11.33
CA GLY A 175 -7.47 -12.68 -11.01
C GLY A 175 -7.96 -11.63 -10.02
N VAL A 176 -7.10 -10.69 -9.60
CA VAL A 176 -7.44 -9.55 -8.75
C VAL A 176 -6.78 -8.24 -9.21
N GLU A 177 -6.32 -8.21 -10.46
CA GLU A 177 -5.64 -7.06 -11.06
C GLU A 177 -6.54 -5.83 -11.14
N ASP A 178 -7.85 -6.05 -11.34
CA ASP A 178 -8.86 -4.99 -11.44
C ASP A 178 -9.46 -4.60 -10.08
N GLU A 179 -8.99 -5.20 -8.98
CA GLU A 179 -9.46 -4.94 -7.64
C GLU A 179 -8.55 -3.97 -6.89
N THR A 180 -9.13 -3.22 -5.92
CA THR A 180 -8.41 -2.25 -5.07
C THR A 180 -8.65 -2.46 -3.58
N TYR A 181 -9.17 -3.63 -3.19
CA TYR A 181 -9.40 -3.97 -1.78
C TYR A 181 -8.07 -4.09 -1.01
N CYS A 182 -8.15 -4.04 0.32
CA CYS A 182 -7.02 -4.04 1.24
C CYS A 182 -6.03 -2.89 0.98
N ARG A 183 -6.54 -1.75 0.48
CA ARG A 183 -5.79 -0.51 0.26
C ARG A 183 -6.64 0.70 0.64
N GLY A 184 -6.04 1.68 1.30
CA GLY A 184 -6.73 2.93 1.61
C GLY A 184 -5.91 3.91 2.41
N VAL A 185 -6.37 5.15 2.42
CA VAL A 185 -5.73 6.28 3.11
C VAL A 185 -6.63 6.78 4.23
N GLN A 186 -6.03 7.18 5.34
CA GLN A 186 -6.68 7.94 6.42
C GLN A 186 -5.83 9.15 6.78
N VAL A 187 -6.47 10.23 7.17
CA VAL A 187 -5.79 11.44 7.66
C VAL A 187 -5.82 11.44 9.19
N VAL A 188 -4.68 11.70 9.81
CA VAL A 188 -4.51 11.73 11.26
C VAL A 188 -5.34 12.86 11.86
N GLY A 189 -6.28 12.50 12.73
CA GLY A 189 -7.16 13.42 13.42
C GLY A 189 -6.50 14.14 14.61
N GLU A 190 -7.27 14.98 15.29
CA GLU A 190 -6.83 15.72 16.49
C GLU A 190 -6.44 14.78 17.65
N ASP A 191 -6.93 13.56 17.65
CA ASP A 191 -6.58 12.50 18.62
C ASP A 191 -5.28 11.77 18.26
N GLY A 192 -4.60 12.15 17.19
CA GLY A 192 -3.33 11.57 16.74
C GLY A 192 -3.47 10.22 16.06
N LYS A 193 -4.67 9.81 15.66
CA LYS A 193 -4.94 8.43 15.23
C LYS A 193 -5.52 8.33 13.84
N VAL A 194 -5.24 7.19 13.23
CA VAL A 194 -6.00 6.65 12.10
C VAL A 194 -6.52 5.27 12.45
N THR A 195 -7.65 4.89 11.86
CA THR A 195 -8.24 3.57 12.12
C THR A 195 -8.69 2.94 10.81
N PHE A 196 -8.24 1.71 10.55
CA PHE A 196 -8.62 0.93 9.38
C PHE A 196 -9.43 -0.30 9.79
N THR A 197 -10.47 -0.59 9.02
CA THR A 197 -11.20 -1.85 9.08
C THR A 197 -10.79 -2.70 7.89
N SER A 198 -10.23 -3.88 8.15
CA SER A 198 -9.72 -4.79 7.14
C SER A 198 -9.88 -6.24 7.55
N ILE A 199 -9.06 -7.12 7.00
CA ILE A 199 -8.93 -8.53 7.36
C ILE A 199 -7.49 -8.83 7.77
N ILE A 200 -7.27 -9.91 8.52
CA ILE A 200 -5.93 -10.44 8.73
C ILE A 200 -5.38 -10.92 7.38
N PRO A 201 -4.17 -10.49 6.96
CA PRO A 201 -3.57 -10.95 5.71
C PRO A 201 -3.19 -12.42 5.74
N GLY A 202 -3.13 -13.07 4.58
CA GLY A 202 -2.52 -14.39 4.42
C GLY A 202 -1.00 -14.35 4.61
N CYS A 203 -0.40 -15.53 4.68
CA CYS A 203 1.05 -15.71 4.71
C CYS A 203 1.51 -16.32 3.39
N TYR A 204 2.15 -15.54 2.53
CA TYR A 204 2.77 -16.06 1.31
C TYR A 204 4.19 -16.53 1.56
N ASP A 205 4.74 -17.32 0.64
CA ASP A 205 6.04 -17.98 0.82
C ASP A 205 7.19 -16.98 1.01
N GLY A 206 8.06 -17.24 1.97
CA GLY A 206 9.28 -16.48 2.23
C GLY A 206 9.13 -15.20 3.07
N ARG A 207 7.91 -14.82 3.48
CA ARG A 207 7.70 -13.64 4.31
C ARG A 207 6.84 -13.95 5.55
N TRP A 208 7.19 -13.28 6.66
CA TRP A 208 6.29 -13.18 7.82
C TRP A 208 5.02 -12.41 7.44
N PRO A 209 3.81 -12.81 7.92
CA PRO A 209 2.58 -12.09 7.60
C PRO A 209 2.62 -10.65 8.13
N HIS A 210 2.29 -9.69 7.26
CA HIS A 210 2.49 -8.27 7.53
C HIS A 210 1.51 -7.38 6.79
N LEU A 211 1.45 -6.14 7.26
CA LEU A 211 0.80 -5.01 6.62
C LEU A 211 1.88 -4.00 6.23
N HIS A 212 1.76 -3.37 5.08
CA HIS A 212 2.59 -2.25 4.68
C HIS A 212 1.88 -0.94 4.97
N PHE A 213 2.64 0.10 5.27
CA PHE A 213 2.10 1.44 5.34
C PHE A 213 3.14 2.51 4.97
N GLU A 214 2.63 3.65 4.56
CA GLU A 214 3.39 4.88 4.34
C GLU A 214 2.75 6.02 5.12
N VAL A 215 3.59 6.91 5.65
CA VAL A 215 3.19 8.15 6.29
C VAL A 215 3.65 9.31 5.43
N PHE A 216 2.72 10.18 5.06
CA PHE A 216 2.96 11.39 4.29
C PHE A 216 2.75 12.62 5.19
N PRO A 217 3.45 13.74 4.94
CA PRO A 217 3.32 14.95 5.76
C PRO A 217 1.88 15.49 5.83
N ASP A 218 1.13 15.32 4.75
CA ASP A 218 -0.27 15.72 4.60
C ASP A 218 -0.95 14.95 3.47
N LYS A 219 -2.26 15.18 3.30
CA LYS A 219 -3.06 14.50 2.27
C LYS A 219 -2.66 14.87 0.84
N ASP A 220 -2.24 16.10 0.60
CA ASP A 220 -1.91 16.54 -0.76
C ASP A 220 -0.58 15.91 -1.23
N SER A 221 0.25 15.50 -0.29
CA SER A 221 1.54 14.87 -0.54
C SER A 221 1.45 13.44 -1.06
N ILE A 222 0.32 12.73 -0.90
CA ILE A 222 0.17 11.34 -1.34
C ILE A 222 0.24 11.15 -2.86
N SER A 223 0.13 12.23 -3.64
CA SER A 223 0.20 12.19 -5.11
C SER A 223 1.59 11.85 -5.67
N ASP A 224 2.59 11.74 -4.82
CA ASP A 224 3.96 11.34 -5.19
C ASP A 224 4.54 10.51 -4.04
N ALA A 225 4.78 9.23 -4.27
CA ALA A 225 5.31 8.30 -3.28
C ALA A 225 6.64 8.78 -2.64
N SER A 226 7.42 9.59 -3.37
CA SER A 226 8.67 10.17 -2.86
C SER A 226 8.48 11.19 -1.73
N ASN A 227 7.24 11.63 -1.48
CA ASN A 227 6.90 12.51 -0.36
C ASN A 227 6.69 11.76 0.95
N ALA A 228 6.67 10.42 0.94
CA ALA A 228 6.54 9.64 2.16
C ALA A 228 7.71 9.95 3.12
N VAL A 229 7.38 10.27 4.36
CA VAL A 229 8.36 10.50 5.44
C VAL A 229 8.68 9.23 6.21
N LEU A 230 7.90 8.19 6.02
CA LEU A 230 8.15 6.85 6.55
C LEU A 230 7.44 5.82 5.65
N THR A 231 8.18 4.82 5.19
CA THR A 231 7.64 3.56 4.64
C THR A 231 8.02 2.44 5.58
N SER A 232 7.06 1.64 6.05
CA SER A 232 7.33 0.58 7.02
C SER A 232 6.33 -0.58 6.91
N GLN A 233 6.50 -1.56 7.81
CA GLN A 233 5.65 -2.75 7.87
C GLN A 233 5.25 -3.04 9.32
N ILE A 234 4.05 -3.61 9.50
CA ILE A 234 3.51 -4.09 10.77
C ILE A 234 3.46 -5.62 10.72
N ALA A 235 4.11 -6.28 11.65
CA ALA A 235 4.09 -7.73 11.76
C ALA A 235 2.79 -8.21 12.42
N ILE A 236 2.18 -9.27 11.90
CA ILE A 236 1.06 -9.94 12.58
C ILE A 236 1.62 -10.77 13.74
N PRO A 237 1.10 -10.62 14.98
CA PRO A 237 1.56 -11.41 16.11
C PRO A 237 1.42 -12.91 15.85
N GLU A 238 2.43 -13.68 16.27
CA GLU A 238 2.52 -15.13 16.00
C GLU A 238 1.29 -15.91 16.48
N GLU A 239 0.77 -15.57 17.67
CA GLU A 239 -0.42 -16.22 18.24
C GLU A 239 -1.66 -15.99 17.35
N VAL A 240 -1.82 -14.78 16.80
CA VAL A 240 -2.90 -14.44 15.85
C VAL A 240 -2.75 -15.23 14.56
N ALA A 241 -1.56 -15.21 13.97
CA ALA A 241 -1.27 -15.93 12.72
C ALA A 241 -1.55 -17.43 12.86
N ASN A 242 -1.04 -18.08 13.91
CA ASN A 242 -1.27 -19.49 14.19
C ASN A 242 -2.76 -19.83 14.36
N THR A 243 -3.53 -18.94 15.00
CA THR A 243 -4.96 -19.15 15.22
C THR A 243 -5.78 -18.95 13.94
N VAL A 244 -5.47 -17.91 13.17
CA VAL A 244 -6.19 -17.53 11.95
C VAL A 244 -5.91 -18.53 10.82
N TYR A 245 -4.67 -19.00 10.66
CA TYR A 245 -4.32 -19.88 9.56
C TYR A 245 -4.80 -21.34 9.74
N ALA A 246 -5.47 -21.63 10.85
CA ALA A 246 -6.26 -22.84 11.00
C ALA A 246 -7.65 -22.77 10.35
N VAL A 247 -8.06 -21.59 9.82
CA VAL A 247 -9.34 -21.38 9.15
C VAL A 247 -9.21 -21.62 7.65
N SER A 248 -10.20 -22.27 7.06
CA SER A 248 -10.15 -22.81 5.70
C SER A 248 -9.98 -21.79 4.56
N ASN A 249 -10.25 -20.49 4.78
CA ASN A 249 -10.04 -19.46 3.77
C ASN A 249 -8.61 -18.87 3.77
N TYR A 250 -7.69 -19.45 4.56
CA TYR A 250 -6.27 -19.12 4.60
C TYR A 250 -5.39 -20.27 4.09
N ASP A 251 -5.87 -20.96 3.06
CA ASP A 251 -5.18 -22.14 2.51
C ASP A 251 -3.73 -21.81 2.11
N GLY A 252 -2.78 -22.65 2.54
CA GLY A 252 -1.35 -22.47 2.30
C GLY A 252 -0.62 -21.57 3.31
N SER A 253 -1.34 -20.71 4.05
CA SER A 253 -0.71 -19.78 4.98
C SER A 253 -0.03 -20.48 6.17
N ALA A 254 -0.62 -21.56 6.69
CA ALA A 254 -0.02 -22.32 7.78
C ALA A 254 1.30 -23.00 7.37
N GLU A 255 1.36 -23.56 6.15
CA GLU A 255 2.54 -24.18 5.59
C GLU A 255 3.65 -23.14 5.31
N ASN A 256 3.29 -21.94 4.91
CA ASN A 256 4.23 -20.86 4.68
C ASN A 256 4.77 -20.30 5.99
N LEU A 257 3.89 -20.06 6.98
CA LEU A 257 4.28 -19.61 8.31
C LEU A 257 5.27 -20.58 8.98
N ALA A 258 5.09 -21.89 8.78
CA ALA A 258 6.00 -22.90 9.34
C ALA A 258 7.45 -22.85 8.80
N LYS A 259 7.69 -22.10 7.72
CA LYS A 259 9.02 -21.95 7.07
C LYS A 259 9.75 -20.68 7.47
N VAL A 260 9.09 -19.74 8.14
CA VAL A 260 9.60 -18.41 8.46
C VAL A 260 9.36 -18.07 9.93
N SER A 261 10.23 -17.26 10.50
CA SER A 261 10.06 -16.62 11.82
C SER A 261 10.41 -15.15 11.70
N LEU A 262 10.07 -14.32 12.69
CA LEU A 262 10.52 -12.93 12.74
C LEU A 262 12.03 -12.81 12.63
N ASP A 263 12.79 -13.70 13.30
CA ASP A 263 14.26 -13.71 13.27
C ASP A 263 14.85 -14.10 11.92
N THR A 264 14.08 -14.74 11.03
CA THR A 264 14.53 -15.20 9.71
C THR A 264 13.89 -14.47 8.54
N ASP A 265 12.88 -13.64 8.82
CA ASP A 265 12.24 -12.80 7.80
C ASP A 265 13.21 -11.71 7.30
N GLY A 266 13.22 -11.46 5.99
CA GLY A 266 14.15 -10.51 5.39
C GLY A 266 13.97 -9.05 5.83
N VAL A 267 12.83 -8.73 6.46
CA VAL A 267 12.50 -7.40 6.97
C VAL A 267 12.63 -7.35 8.49
N PHE A 268 11.99 -8.27 9.20
CA PHE A 268 11.88 -8.21 10.67
C PHE A 268 13.07 -8.80 11.42
N SER A 269 14.05 -9.42 10.75
CA SER A 269 15.19 -10.11 11.40
C SER A 269 16.12 -9.19 12.18
N ASP A 270 16.07 -7.90 11.97
CA ASP A 270 16.81 -6.89 12.72
C ASP A 270 16.08 -6.40 13.97
N GLY A 271 14.92 -7.01 14.28
CA GLY A 271 14.06 -6.76 15.44
C GLY A 271 12.74 -6.09 15.07
N ALA A 272 11.63 -6.68 15.51
CA ALA A 272 10.26 -6.26 15.19
C ALA A 272 9.51 -5.62 16.36
N ASP A 273 10.14 -5.32 17.49
CA ASP A 273 9.46 -4.90 18.72
C ASP A 273 8.55 -3.68 18.54
N ALA A 274 9.00 -2.68 17.76
CA ALA A 274 8.20 -1.50 17.47
C ALA A 274 7.12 -1.74 16.39
N GLN A 275 7.22 -2.85 15.66
CA GLN A 275 6.36 -3.21 14.53
C GLN A 275 5.30 -4.27 14.90
N LEU A 276 5.26 -4.70 16.17
CA LEU A 276 4.25 -5.62 16.70
C LEU A 276 3.13 -4.85 17.41
N PRO A 277 1.87 -4.93 16.93
CA PRO A 277 0.74 -4.27 17.57
C PRO A 277 0.29 -5.00 18.83
N GLU A 278 -0.17 -4.23 19.83
CA GLU A 278 -1.00 -4.79 20.91
C GLU A 278 -2.30 -5.32 20.32
N THR A 279 -2.60 -6.59 20.54
CA THR A 279 -3.71 -7.27 19.88
C THR A 279 -4.65 -7.94 20.86
N THR A 280 -5.96 -7.78 20.62
CA THR A 280 -7.05 -8.43 21.37
C THR A 280 -8.10 -8.96 20.40
N GLY A 281 -8.94 -9.86 20.86
CA GLY A 281 -10.02 -10.45 20.04
C GLY A 281 -9.80 -11.93 19.75
N ASP A 282 -10.60 -12.45 18.84
CA ASP A 282 -10.58 -13.85 18.42
C ASP A 282 -11.14 -14.03 17.00
N ILE A 283 -11.10 -15.25 16.44
CA ILE A 283 -11.61 -15.55 15.09
C ILE A 283 -13.13 -15.36 14.91
N LYS A 284 -13.90 -15.24 15.99
CA LYS A 284 -15.36 -15.09 15.91
C LYS A 284 -15.78 -13.62 15.92
N SER A 285 -15.12 -12.83 16.78
CA SER A 285 -15.38 -11.40 16.96
C SER A 285 -14.51 -10.52 16.05
N GLY A 286 -13.47 -11.07 15.46
CA GLY A 286 -12.39 -10.33 14.81
C GLY A 286 -11.34 -9.84 15.79
N TYR A 287 -10.26 -9.28 15.28
CA TYR A 287 -9.14 -8.75 16.06
C TYR A 287 -9.13 -7.23 16.10
N THR A 288 -8.72 -6.68 17.22
CA THR A 288 -8.42 -5.26 17.39
C THR A 288 -6.93 -5.12 17.66
N MET A 289 -6.26 -4.35 16.83
CA MET A 289 -4.81 -4.10 16.87
C MET A 289 -4.55 -2.62 17.11
N ASN A 290 -3.62 -2.30 18.02
CA ASN A 290 -3.21 -0.95 18.32
C ASN A 290 -1.69 -0.87 18.25
N ILE A 291 -1.17 0.16 17.57
CA ILE A 291 0.27 0.35 17.44
C ILE A 291 0.63 1.83 17.54
N ASN A 292 1.75 2.13 18.18
CA ASN A 292 2.36 3.45 18.17
C ASN A 292 3.40 3.51 17.04
N VAL A 293 3.31 4.52 16.20
CA VAL A 293 4.20 4.77 15.07
C VAL A 293 4.95 6.06 15.35
N GLY A 294 6.18 5.94 15.83
CA GLY A 294 7.08 7.09 16.02
C GLY A 294 7.71 7.49 14.68
N VAL A 295 7.46 8.72 14.26
CA VAL A 295 8.02 9.31 13.03
C VAL A 295 8.97 10.44 13.40
N ASP A 296 10.25 10.32 13.07
CA ASP A 296 11.22 11.40 13.21
C ASP A 296 11.58 11.97 11.84
N THR A 297 11.00 13.12 11.51
CA THR A 297 11.26 13.80 10.23
C THR A 297 12.63 14.50 10.19
N THR A 298 13.41 14.45 11.25
CA THR A 298 14.78 14.99 11.33
C THR A 298 15.85 13.95 11.08
N THR A 299 15.52 12.66 11.11
CA THR A 299 16.41 11.55 10.75
C THR A 299 16.27 11.24 9.26
N GLU A 300 17.39 10.94 8.58
CA GLU A 300 17.32 10.38 7.23
C GLU A 300 16.78 8.95 7.35
N GLN A 301 15.73 8.65 6.58
CA GLN A 301 15.21 7.28 6.47
C GLN A 301 16.34 6.38 5.95
N GLU A 302 16.75 5.42 6.74
CA GLU A 302 17.72 4.43 6.27
C GLU A 302 17.07 3.61 5.14
N SER A 303 17.75 3.54 4.00
CA SER A 303 17.32 2.61 2.94
C SER A 303 17.31 1.20 3.51
N PRO A 304 16.19 0.44 3.39
CA PRO A 304 16.07 -0.87 4.00
C PRO A 304 17.27 -1.73 3.66
N SER A 305 18.03 -2.14 4.66
CA SER A 305 19.10 -3.10 4.50
C SER A 305 18.47 -4.45 4.18
N MET A 306 18.59 -4.90 2.94
CA MET A 306 18.29 -6.27 2.59
C MET A 306 19.24 -7.15 3.38
N GLY A 307 18.82 -7.60 4.55
CA GLY A 307 19.54 -8.60 5.33
C GLY A 307 19.83 -9.78 4.42
N GLY A 308 21.10 -10.18 4.31
CA GLY A 308 21.62 -11.17 3.36
C GLY A 308 21.08 -12.59 3.56
N GLY A 309 19.77 -12.75 3.60
CA GLY A 309 19.07 -14.00 3.36
C GLY A 309 18.96 -14.18 1.85
N GLN A 310 19.48 -15.26 1.33
CA GLN A 310 19.46 -15.67 -0.07
C GLN A 310 18.03 -16.04 -0.51
N GLY A 311 17.18 -15.00 -0.60
CA GLY A 311 15.83 -15.02 -1.14
C GLY A 311 15.58 -13.60 -1.64
N GLY A 312 15.81 -13.36 -2.93
CA GLY A 312 15.58 -12.04 -3.55
C GLY A 312 14.12 -11.62 -3.41
N PRO A 313 13.81 -10.32 -3.58
CA PRO A 313 12.45 -9.82 -3.66
C PRO A 313 11.83 -10.23 -4.99
N GLY A 314 11.42 -11.47 -5.09
CA GLY A 314 10.87 -12.12 -6.26
C GLY A 314 10.02 -13.30 -5.84
N GLY A 315 9.33 -13.19 -4.71
CA GLY A 315 8.26 -14.12 -4.37
C GLY A 315 7.07 -13.79 -5.27
N THR A 316 7.00 -14.44 -6.44
CA THR A 316 5.78 -14.46 -7.24
C THR A 316 4.63 -14.88 -6.33
N PRO A 317 3.49 -14.13 -6.32
CA PRO A 317 2.29 -14.60 -5.63
C PRO A 317 2.00 -16.03 -6.07
N PRO A 318 1.49 -16.93 -5.22
CA PRO A 318 1.22 -18.29 -5.61
C PRO A 318 0.24 -18.30 -6.77
N SER A 319 0.74 -18.57 -7.97
CA SER A 319 -0.10 -18.96 -9.10
C SER A 319 -0.72 -20.28 -8.69
N GLY A 320 -2.01 -20.31 -8.48
CA GLY A 320 -2.73 -21.54 -8.22
C GLY A 320 -2.49 -22.51 -9.38
N ASP A 321 -1.65 -23.49 -9.17
CA ASP A 321 -1.39 -24.58 -10.12
C ASP A 321 -2.66 -25.41 -10.29
N MET A 322 -3.50 -24.98 -11.22
CA MET A 322 -4.57 -25.79 -11.75
C MET A 322 -3.96 -26.82 -12.70
N GLY A 323 -3.48 -27.93 -12.12
CA GLY A 323 -3.05 -29.11 -12.85
C GLY A 323 -4.13 -29.59 -13.83
N GLY A 324 -4.11 -29.09 -15.04
CA GLY A 324 -4.84 -29.65 -16.16
C GLY A 324 -4.17 -30.95 -16.62
N PRO A 325 -4.91 -32.04 -16.89
CA PRO A 325 -4.33 -33.28 -17.38
C PRO A 325 -3.97 -33.13 -18.86
N GLY A 326 -2.74 -32.72 -19.15
CA GLY A 326 -2.15 -32.74 -20.48
C GLY A 326 -1.62 -34.14 -20.81
N GLY A 327 -2.51 -35.03 -21.24
CA GLY A 327 -2.09 -36.33 -21.82
C GLY A 327 -1.45 -36.11 -23.19
N THR A 328 -0.14 -36.42 -23.32
CA THR A 328 0.56 -36.48 -24.59
C THR A 328 0.07 -37.72 -25.36
N PRO A 329 -0.35 -37.62 -26.65
CA PRO A 329 -0.71 -38.78 -27.43
C PRO A 329 0.55 -39.57 -27.81
N PRO A 330 0.50 -40.92 -27.83
CA PRO A 330 1.64 -41.76 -28.18
C PRO A 330 1.99 -41.65 -29.68
N ASN A 331 3.26 -41.49 -29.93
CA ASN A 331 3.87 -41.45 -31.24
C ASN A 331 3.70 -42.79 -31.97
N ALA A 332 3.04 -42.80 -33.10
CA ALA A 332 2.86 -43.98 -33.96
C ALA A 332 4.20 -44.28 -34.68
N SER A 333 4.85 -45.37 -34.30
CA SER A 333 6.01 -45.92 -35.04
C SER A 333 5.55 -46.56 -36.34
N SER A 334 5.98 -46.03 -37.46
CA SER A 334 5.89 -46.69 -38.78
C SER A 334 6.96 -47.82 -38.87
N SER A 335 6.51 -49.05 -38.88
CA SER A 335 7.35 -50.17 -39.30
C SER A 335 7.14 -50.48 -40.78
N SER A 336 8.16 -50.22 -41.58
CA SER A 336 8.30 -50.76 -42.92
C SER A 336 8.72 -52.21 -42.82
N ALA A 337 7.98 -53.12 -43.44
CA ALA A 337 8.39 -54.48 -43.70
C ALA A 337 8.47 -54.70 -45.20
N SER A 338 9.65 -55.07 -45.66
CA SER A 338 9.95 -55.60 -47.00
C SER A 338 9.64 -57.09 -47.02
N SER A 339 8.98 -57.55 -48.03
CA SER A 339 9.19 -58.71 -48.89
C SER A 339 7.93 -59.01 -49.67
#